data_0ac2a40def3d79fe2ebd7d19aac0717d
#
_entry.id   0ac2a40def3d79fe2ebd7d19aac0717d
#
_cell.length_a   1.000
_cell.length_b   1.000
_cell.length_c   1.000
_cell.angle_alpha   90.00
_cell.angle_beta   90.00
_cell.angle_gamma   90.00
#
_symmetry.space_group_name_H-M   'P 1'
#
loop_
_entity.id
_entity.type
_entity.pdbx_description
1 polymer ?
#
loop_
_entity_poly.entity_id
_entity_poly.type
_entity_poly.pdbx_seq_one_letter_code
_entity_poly.pdbx_strand_id
1 'polypeptide(L)'
;MKQTRITCRGMRGMKTFAILFLLLFVATIAAGNPANYVKRESQQDPGFFTLIVLPDTQGYADVRHKETQKHWPSIGDQRSCFFKQTEWIKENKQRRNIVMAVHVGDITQTQHEEEWEIADTAFKTIDNHVPYILCSGNHDMGYSLKHRETSHSRTSLFSSYFPPSRFTNNPLYEPHFDKKKSLHFYGEGEIENYYLFLKAGGMKFLVITLEFKPRDQTLVWANKVVAAHPDCRIIVVTHSYLTRKKGQLSGADRYGVKGNSGKSIWEKFVSQHKNIFLTLSGHDMENLLTSQGKHGNTVHQVQADYWYWDIPKIKAGSGFLRLMTFYPNKNSIEVQTYSPVLDEFLIRPKSNFLLDYTMSFKSEQSSDASGRGGD
;
A
#
# COMPACT_ATOMS: atom_id res chain seq x y z
N MET A 1 36.40 8.35 64.88
CA MET A 1 37.41 7.51 65.57
C MET A 1 37.78 6.32 64.72
N LYS A 2 39.04 6.17 64.51
CA LYS A 2 39.85 5.09 63.93
C LYS A 2 39.92 4.99 62.41
N GLN A 3 40.93 5.62 61.89
CA GLN A 3 41.72 5.25 60.72
C GLN A 3 42.35 3.87 60.89
N THR A 4 42.48 3.15 59.78
CA THR A 4 43.66 2.30 59.61
C THR A 4 44.00 2.21 58.12
N ARG A 5 45.24 2.71 57.82
CA ARG A 5 46.00 2.49 56.59
C ARG A 5 46.65 1.11 56.61
N ILE A 6 46.89 0.51 55.47
CA ILE A 6 48.02 -0.32 55.11
C ILE A 6 48.02 -0.49 53.58
N THR A 7 48.90 0.08 52.92
CA THR A 7 50.17 -0.05 52.21
C THR A 7 50.27 -1.09 51.09
N CYS A 8 50.88 -0.56 50.00
CA CYS A 8 51.27 -1.14 48.72
C CYS A 8 52.20 -2.36 48.78
N ARG A 9 52.15 -3.17 47.73
CA ARG A 9 53.22 -3.78 46.89
C ARG A 9 52.50 -4.66 45.87
N GLY A 10 52.61 -4.55 44.57
CA GLY A 10 53.73 -4.41 43.65
C GLY A 10 53.89 -5.71 42.89
N MET A 11 53.63 -5.75 41.60
CA MET A 11 54.45 -6.35 40.55
C MET A 11 53.77 -6.54 39.21
N ARG A 12 54.38 -5.92 38.25
CA ARG A 12 54.54 -6.23 36.79
C ARG A 12 53.83 -7.42 36.19
N GLY A 13 53.11 -7.12 35.08
CA GLY A 13 52.67 -8.06 34.06
C GLY A 13 52.09 -7.32 32.87
N MET A 14 52.94 -6.94 31.90
CA MET A 14 52.49 -6.44 30.58
C MET A 14 51.71 -7.53 29.87
N LYS A 15 50.45 -7.28 29.57
CA LYS A 15 49.71 -8.01 28.54
C LYS A 15 49.14 -7.02 27.55
N THR A 16 49.62 -7.14 26.34
CA THR A 16 49.23 -6.45 25.12
C THR A 16 47.74 -6.61 24.90
N PHE A 17 46.98 -5.52 25.05
CA PHE A 17 45.57 -5.49 24.60
C PHE A 17 45.55 -5.00 23.16
N ALA A 18 45.19 -5.92 22.25
CA ALA A 18 44.82 -5.57 20.88
C ALA A 18 43.49 -4.82 20.92
N ILE A 19 43.52 -3.54 20.59
CA ILE A 19 42.29 -2.71 20.41
C ILE A 19 41.71 -3.04 19.03
N LEU A 20 40.63 -3.79 19.03
CA LEU A 20 39.83 -4.06 17.85
C LEU A 20 38.99 -2.79 17.57
N PHE A 21 39.39 -1.99 16.58
CA PHE A 21 38.60 -0.88 16.08
C PHE A 21 37.40 -1.43 15.31
N LEU A 22 36.25 -1.45 15.97
CA LEU A 22 34.94 -1.67 15.31
C LEU A 22 34.56 -0.37 14.63
N LEU A 23 34.82 -0.27 13.32
CA LEU A 23 34.29 0.80 12.47
C LEU A 23 32.79 0.67 12.36
N LEU A 24 32.06 1.40 13.20
CA LEU A 24 30.65 1.69 13.00
C LEU A 24 30.53 2.63 11.79
N PHE A 25 30.15 2.10 10.64
CA PHE A 25 29.65 2.92 9.54
C PHE A 25 28.27 3.46 9.95
N VAL A 26 28.24 4.63 10.57
CA VAL A 26 27.04 5.46 10.67
C VAL A 26 26.88 6.10 9.31
N ALA A 27 26.01 5.54 8.48
CA ALA A 27 25.54 6.21 7.29
C ALA A 27 24.69 7.42 7.74
N THR A 28 25.32 8.58 7.82
CA THR A 28 24.62 9.86 7.92
C THR A 28 23.88 10.07 6.61
N ILE A 29 22.56 9.80 6.62
CA ILE A 29 21.68 10.25 5.57
C ILE A 29 21.65 11.78 5.70
N ALA A 30 22.42 12.46 4.85
CA ALA A 30 22.32 13.90 4.71
C ALA A 30 20.88 14.22 4.28
N ALA A 31 20.16 14.96 5.10
CA ALA A 31 18.85 15.49 4.77
C ALA A 31 19.00 16.49 3.61
N GLY A 32 19.01 15.97 2.39
CA GLY A 32 18.97 16.78 1.16
C GLY A 32 17.56 17.34 0.97
N ASN A 33 17.48 18.54 0.42
CA ASN A 33 16.22 19.18 0.06
C ASN A 33 15.35 18.21 -0.76
N PRO A 34 14.09 17.91 -0.36
CA PRO A 34 13.20 16.96 -1.04
C PRO A 34 13.03 17.22 -2.54
N ALA A 35 13.03 18.50 -2.95
CA ALA A 35 12.95 18.90 -4.35
C ALA A 35 14.17 18.47 -5.19
N ASN A 36 15.34 18.32 -4.58
CA ASN A 36 16.55 17.85 -5.24
C ASN A 36 16.63 16.34 -5.35
N TYR A 37 15.96 15.61 -4.43
CA TYR A 37 15.87 14.15 -4.45
C TYR A 37 15.05 13.69 -5.66
N VAL A 38 13.91 14.33 -5.88
CA VAL A 38 13.00 14.06 -7.02
C VAL A 38 13.63 14.34 -8.38
N LYS A 39 14.47 15.38 -8.49
CA LYS A 39 15.15 15.74 -9.76
C LYS A 39 16.27 14.77 -10.16
N ARG A 40 16.92 14.11 -9.21
CA ARG A 40 18.06 13.23 -9.51
C ARG A 40 17.67 11.85 -10.00
N GLU A 41 16.53 11.30 -9.57
CA GLU A 41 16.21 9.90 -9.82
C GLU A 41 15.42 9.63 -11.10
N SER A 42 14.51 10.53 -11.50
CA SER A 42 13.73 10.36 -12.74
C SER A 42 14.57 10.43 -14.03
N GLN A 43 15.77 10.99 -13.96
CA GLN A 43 16.67 11.09 -15.13
C GLN A 43 17.69 9.94 -15.26
N GLN A 44 17.82 9.05 -14.25
CA GLN A 44 18.89 8.06 -14.22
C GLN A 44 18.45 6.58 -14.36
N ASP A 45 17.15 6.28 -14.30
CA ASP A 45 16.66 4.90 -14.49
C ASP A 45 15.49 4.87 -15.48
N PRO A 46 15.75 4.59 -16.77
CA PRO A 46 14.73 4.62 -17.82
C PRO A 46 13.63 3.55 -17.64
N GLY A 47 13.78 2.65 -16.69
CA GLY A 47 12.85 1.55 -16.44
C GLY A 47 11.95 1.71 -15.20
N PHE A 48 12.05 2.83 -14.45
CA PHE A 48 11.22 3.01 -13.27
C PHE A 48 9.73 3.21 -13.62
N PHE A 49 8.85 2.84 -12.70
CA PHE A 49 7.42 3.17 -12.76
C PHE A 49 6.87 3.36 -11.34
N THR A 50 5.77 4.09 -11.23
CA THR A 50 5.17 4.43 -9.93
C THR A 50 3.74 3.91 -9.83
N LEU A 51 3.46 3.25 -8.72
CA LEU A 51 2.12 2.93 -8.24
C LEU A 51 1.75 3.95 -7.17
N ILE A 52 0.58 4.59 -7.28
CA ILE A 52 0.06 5.48 -6.24
C ILE A 52 -0.85 4.68 -5.33
N VAL A 53 -0.69 4.86 -4.01
CA VAL A 53 -1.65 4.34 -3.02
C VAL A 53 -2.39 5.53 -2.42
N LEU A 54 -3.69 5.59 -2.69
CA LEU A 54 -4.63 6.49 -2.03
C LEU A 54 -5.06 5.81 -0.72
N PRO A 55 -4.74 6.40 0.42
CA PRO A 55 -5.18 5.90 1.72
C PRO A 55 -6.67 6.19 1.94
N ASP A 56 -7.15 5.90 3.13
CA ASP A 56 -8.51 6.20 3.57
C ASP A 56 -8.87 7.66 3.30
N THR A 57 -9.99 7.89 2.60
CA THR A 57 -10.47 9.23 2.22
C THR A 57 -11.81 9.61 2.88
N GLN A 58 -12.32 8.76 3.76
CA GLN A 58 -13.62 8.98 4.39
C GLN A 58 -13.76 10.36 5.04
N GLY A 59 -12.72 10.86 5.70
CA GLY A 59 -12.73 12.19 6.29
C GLY A 59 -12.76 13.32 5.27
N TYR A 60 -12.31 13.08 4.05
CA TYR A 60 -12.36 14.05 2.96
C TYR A 60 -13.71 14.07 2.25
N ALA A 61 -14.43 12.95 2.25
CA ALA A 61 -15.77 12.84 1.70
C ALA A 61 -16.86 13.18 2.73
N ASP A 62 -16.55 13.24 4.03
CA ASP A 62 -17.52 13.45 5.11
C ASP A 62 -18.29 14.77 4.97
N VAL A 63 -19.60 14.66 4.75
CA VAL A 63 -20.54 15.82 4.65
C VAL A 63 -21.18 16.19 5.98
N ARG A 64 -20.95 15.42 7.05
CA ARG A 64 -21.66 15.53 8.33
C ARG A 64 -20.84 16.22 9.42
N HIS A 65 -20.02 17.19 9.07
CA HIS A 65 -19.11 17.88 9.99
C HIS A 65 -19.75 18.33 11.32
N LYS A 66 -21.04 18.73 11.32
CA LYS A 66 -21.73 19.19 12.53
C LYS A 66 -22.10 18.07 13.51
N GLU A 67 -22.37 16.86 13.01
CA GLU A 67 -22.76 15.72 13.84
C GLU A 67 -21.57 14.89 14.30
N THR A 68 -20.56 14.73 13.46
CA THR A 68 -19.30 14.05 13.78
C THR A 68 -18.43 14.88 14.72
N GLN A 69 -18.53 16.21 14.71
CA GLN A 69 -17.79 17.13 15.60
C GLN A 69 -17.94 16.82 17.09
N LYS A 70 -19.04 16.21 17.52
CA LYS A 70 -19.22 15.82 18.93
C LYS A 70 -18.32 14.68 19.41
N HIS A 71 -17.79 13.89 18.48
CA HIS A 71 -16.98 12.71 18.79
C HIS A 71 -15.56 12.79 18.23
N TRP A 72 -15.34 13.66 17.24
CA TRP A 72 -14.08 13.83 16.55
C TRP A 72 -13.80 15.33 16.41
N PRO A 73 -12.58 15.81 16.68
CA PRO A 73 -12.25 17.21 16.44
C PRO A 73 -12.63 17.58 15.02
N SER A 74 -13.33 18.71 14.85
CA SER A 74 -13.67 19.19 13.51
C SER A 74 -12.41 19.42 12.71
N ILE A 75 -12.29 18.73 11.59
CA ILE A 75 -11.21 18.97 10.62
C ILE A 75 -11.62 19.97 9.53
N GLY A 76 -12.86 20.50 9.62
CA GLY A 76 -13.44 21.39 8.61
C GLY A 76 -13.81 20.65 7.32
N ASP A 77 -14.15 21.40 6.26
CA ASP A 77 -14.39 20.84 4.92
C ASP A 77 -13.05 20.44 4.30
N GLN A 78 -12.87 19.15 4.09
CA GLN A 78 -11.64 18.55 3.57
C GLN A 78 -11.77 18.00 2.15
N ARG A 79 -12.89 18.25 1.46
CA ARG A 79 -13.13 17.75 0.08
C ARG A 79 -12.02 18.15 -0.89
N SER A 80 -11.46 19.34 -0.71
CA SER A 80 -10.33 19.81 -1.50
C SER A 80 -9.10 18.92 -1.40
N CYS A 81 -8.93 18.17 -0.31
CA CYS A 81 -7.81 17.24 -0.15
C CYS A 81 -7.96 16.05 -1.11
N PHE A 82 -9.17 15.50 -1.25
CA PHE A 82 -9.45 14.41 -2.19
C PHE A 82 -9.23 14.86 -3.63
N PHE A 83 -9.79 16.01 -4.00
CA PHE A 83 -9.64 16.55 -5.36
C PHE A 83 -8.17 16.85 -5.70
N LYS A 84 -7.42 17.44 -4.79
CA LYS A 84 -5.98 17.69 -4.99
C LYS A 84 -5.16 16.41 -5.11
N GLN A 85 -5.53 15.33 -4.42
CA GLN A 85 -4.88 14.03 -4.60
C GLN A 85 -5.04 13.51 -6.05
N THR A 86 -6.28 13.51 -6.56
CA THR A 86 -6.57 13.00 -7.90
C THR A 86 -6.05 13.94 -9.01
N GLU A 87 -6.14 15.25 -8.84
CA GLU A 87 -5.53 16.24 -9.73
C GLU A 87 -4.03 16.04 -9.82
N TRP A 88 -3.35 15.91 -8.68
CA TRP A 88 -1.92 15.69 -8.64
C TRP A 88 -1.51 14.38 -9.35
N ILE A 89 -2.27 13.30 -9.19
CA ILE A 89 -2.03 12.04 -9.90
C ILE A 89 -2.07 12.25 -11.40
N LYS A 90 -3.11 12.92 -11.91
CA LYS A 90 -3.26 13.26 -13.32
C LYS A 90 -2.10 14.10 -13.86
N GLU A 91 -1.76 15.19 -13.17
CA GLU A 91 -0.72 16.15 -13.58
C GLU A 91 0.68 15.53 -13.56
N ASN A 92 0.92 14.60 -12.65
CA ASN A 92 2.23 13.99 -12.48
C ASN A 92 2.39 12.63 -13.18
N LYS A 93 1.35 12.17 -13.92
CA LYS A 93 1.36 10.86 -14.59
C LYS A 93 2.63 10.64 -15.41
N GLN A 94 2.97 11.58 -16.30
CA GLN A 94 4.12 11.43 -17.19
C GLN A 94 5.44 11.56 -16.42
N ARG A 95 5.58 12.61 -15.62
CA ARG A 95 6.83 12.91 -14.91
C ARG A 95 7.22 11.79 -13.93
N ARG A 96 6.23 11.16 -13.29
CA ARG A 96 6.42 10.09 -12.32
C ARG A 96 6.25 8.69 -12.90
N ASN A 97 5.96 8.59 -14.19
CA ASN A 97 5.58 7.34 -14.83
C ASN A 97 4.55 6.56 -13.99
N ILE A 98 3.43 7.24 -13.64
CA ILE A 98 2.37 6.63 -12.85
C ILE A 98 1.60 5.67 -13.74
N VAL A 99 1.66 4.39 -13.38
CA VAL A 99 1.04 3.30 -14.16
C VAL A 99 -0.31 2.87 -13.58
N MET A 100 -0.57 3.15 -12.30
CA MET A 100 -1.83 2.80 -11.64
C MET A 100 -1.98 3.57 -10.33
N ALA A 101 -3.24 3.83 -9.92
CA ALA A 101 -3.61 4.22 -8.57
C ALA A 101 -4.38 3.09 -7.88
N VAL A 102 -4.14 2.91 -6.57
CA VAL A 102 -4.81 1.92 -5.72
C VAL A 102 -5.42 2.64 -4.54
N HIS A 103 -6.73 2.49 -4.31
CA HIS A 103 -7.38 2.98 -3.10
C HIS A 103 -7.60 1.82 -2.12
N VAL A 104 -7.23 2.02 -0.86
CA VAL A 104 -7.19 0.92 0.13
C VAL A 104 -8.45 0.82 1.01
N GLY A 105 -9.55 1.46 0.60
CA GLY A 105 -10.84 1.39 1.30
C GLY A 105 -11.12 2.60 2.18
N ASP A 106 -12.30 2.60 2.81
CA ASP A 106 -12.86 3.74 3.53
C ASP A 106 -12.88 5.00 2.65
N ILE A 107 -13.57 4.88 1.52
CA ILE A 107 -13.75 5.93 0.52
C ILE A 107 -14.69 7.00 1.07
N THR A 108 -15.77 6.55 1.74
CA THR A 108 -16.82 7.38 2.36
C THR A 108 -16.83 7.20 3.86
N GLN A 109 -17.43 8.13 4.60
CA GLN A 109 -17.52 8.06 6.06
C GLN A 109 -18.75 7.27 6.54
N THR A 110 -19.88 7.42 5.86
CA THR A 110 -21.16 6.83 6.27
C THR A 110 -22.00 6.37 5.10
N GLN A 111 -21.40 6.33 3.92
CA GLN A 111 -22.02 5.98 2.65
C GLN A 111 -23.31 6.76 2.30
N HIS A 112 -23.42 8.02 2.70
CA HIS A 112 -24.41 8.92 2.15
C HIS A 112 -24.16 9.14 0.66
N GLU A 113 -25.21 9.33 -0.11
CA GLU A 113 -25.11 9.60 -1.57
C GLU A 113 -24.17 10.76 -1.86
N GLU A 114 -24.26 11.86 -1.11
CA GLU A 114 -23.39 13.04 -1.23
C GLU A 114 -21.88 12.70 -1.02
N GLU A 115 -21.55 11.78 -0.13
CA GLU A 115 -20.16 11.33 0.08
C GLU A 115 -19.65 10.52 -1.12
N TRP A 116 -20.53 9.68 -1.69
CA TRP A 116 -20.23 8.95 -2.91
C TRP A 116 -20.12 9.87 -4.13
N GLU A 117 -20.94 10.93 -4.22
CA GLU A 117 -20.84 11.96 -5.28
C GLU A 117 -19.49 12.71 -5.22
N ILE A 118 -19.00 13.02 -4.01
CA ILE A 118 -17.68 13.62 -3.82
C ILE A 118 -16.60 12.66 -4.31
N ALA A 119 -16.66 11.39 -3.90
CA ALA A 119 -15.70 10.37 -4.33
C ALA A 119 -15.74 10.16 -5.85
N ASP A 120 -16.94 10.04 -6.44
CA ASP A 120 -17.15 9.93 -7.88
C ASP A 120 -16.54 11.12 -8.64
N THR A 121 -16.77 12.34 -8.14
CA THR A 121 -16.19 13.56 -8.72
C THR A 121 -14.67 13.55 -8.66
N ALA A 122 -14.10 13.14 -7.53
CA ALA A 122 -12.65 13.01 -7.39
C ALA A 122 -12.07 12.02 -8.40
N PHE A 123 -12.65 10.81 -8.52
CA PHE A 123 -12.16 9.78 -9.43
C PHE A 123 -12.40 10.10 -10.91
N LYS A 124 -13.46 10.85 -11.27
CA LYS A 124 -13.66 11.35 -12.63
C LYS A 124 -12.48 12.15 -13.16
N THR A 125 -11.71 12.79 -12.29
CA THR A 125 -10.50 13.53 -12.65
C THR A 125 -9.44 12.61 -13.29
N ILE A 126 -9.38 11.34 -12.89
CA ILE A 126 -8.37 10.38 -13.38
C ILE A 126 -8.93 9.28 -14.29
N ASP A 127 -10.26 9.19 -14.49
CA ASP A 127 -10.91 8.11 -15.24
C ASP A 127 -10.25 7.76 -16.59
N ASN A 128 -9.91 8.75 -17.39
CA ASN A 128 -9.31 8.54 -18.72
C ASN A 128 -7.80 8.86 -18.73
N HIS A 129 -7.20 8.95 -17.56
CA HIS A 129 -5.79 9.34 -17.42
C HIS A 129 -4.94 8.24 -16.80
N VAL A 130 -5.36 7.66 -15.70
CA VAL A 130 -4.62 6.64 -14.94
C VAL A 130 -5.56 5.52 -14.57
N PRO A 131 -5.25 4.25 -14.90
CA PRO A 131 -6.05 3.13 -14.41
C PRO A 131 -5.99 3.08 -12.88
N TYR A 132 -7.08 2.71 -12.26
CA TYR A 132 -7.14 2.58 -10.81
C TYR A 132 -7.96 1.37 -10.37
N ILE A 133 -7.71 0.93 -9.14
CA ILE A 133 -8.43 -0.14 -8.46
C ILE A 133 -8.86 0.35 -7.08
N LEU A 134 -10.07 -0.01 -6.69
CA LEU A 134 -10.70 0.43 -5.45
C LEU A 134 -10.98 -0.78 -4.55
N CYS A 135 -10.75 -0.62 -3.26
CA CYS A 135 -11.14 -1.57 -2.23
C CYS A 135 -12.26 -0.96 -1.40
N SER A 136 -13.19 -1.76 -0.91
CA SER A 136 -14.15 -1.31 0.09
C SER A 136 -13.58 -1.40 1.51
N GLY A 137 -13.87 -0.38 2.32
CA GLY A 137 -13.54 -0.37 3.74
C GLY A 137 -14.78 -0.58 4.63
N ASN A 138 -14.60 -0.48 5.93
CA ASN A 138 -15.71 -0.64 6.87
C ASN A 138 -16.67 0.55 6.85
N HIS A 139 -16.22 1.73 6.47
CA HIS A 139 -17.06 2.91 6.35
C HIS A 139 -17.88 2.92 5.05
N ASP A 140 -17.49 2.14 4.06
CA ASP A 140 -18.17 2.04 2.76
C ASP A 140 -19.38 1.10 2.77
N MET A 141 -19.76 0.53 3.91
CA MET A 141 -20.89 -0.41 4.01
C MET A 141 -21.62 -0.34 5.34
N GLY A 142 -22.92 -0.63 5.30
CA GLY A 142 -23.78 -0.94 6.42
C GLY A 142 -23.76 0.04 7.58
N TYR A 143 -23.74 1.35 7.33
CA TYR A 143 -23.81 2.33 8.40
C TYR A 143 -25.17 2.30 9.11
N SER A 144 -25.14 2.24 10.42
CA SER A 144 -26.33 2.27 11.26
C SER A 144 -26.38 3.55 12.11
N LEU A 145 -27.29 4.47 11.77
CA LEU A 145 -27.53 5.69 12.55
C LEU A 145 -27.90 5.37 14.01
N LYS A 146 -28.66 4.29 14.24
CA LYS A 146 -29.11 3.86 15.56
C LYS A 146 -27.93 3.46 16.46
N HIS A 147 -26.98 2.75 15.91
CA HIS A 147 -25.85 2.19 16.66
C HIS A 147 -24.57 3.02 16.48
N ARG A 148 -24.58 4.01 15.57
CA ARG A 148 -23.38 4.77 15.16
C ARG A 148 -22.20 3.88 14.78
N GLU A 149 -22.51 2.78 14.12
CA GLU A 149 -21.57 1.73 13.74
C GLU A 149 -21.54 1.59 12.23
N THR A 150 -20.36 1.41 11.69
CA THR A 150 -20.12 1.00 10.30
C THR A 150 -20.12 -0.51 10.18
N SER A 151 -20.25 -1.03 8.97
CA SER A 151 -20.20 -2.48 8.69
C SER A 151 -21.20 -3.32 9.49
N HIS A 152 -22.36 -2.76 9.76
CA HIS A 152 -23.47 -3.51 10.39
C HIS A 152 -24.05 -4.54 9.42
N SER A 153 -24.02 -4.25 8.13
CA SER A 153 -24.38 -5.13 7.02
C SER A 153 -23.42 -4.93 5.85
N ARG A 154 -23.52 -5.77 4.82
CA ARG A 154 -22.73 -5.61 3.58
C ARG A 154 -23.44 -4.75 2.53
N THR A 155 -24.52 -4.06 2.89
CA THR A 155 -25.19 -3.13 1.99
C THR A 155 -24.31 -1.93 1.73
N SER A 156 -24.06 -1.62 0.46
CA SER A 156 -23.20 -0.53 0.03
C SER A 156 -23.74 0.11 -1.25
N LEU A 157 -23.48 1.39 -1.41
CA LEU A 157 -23.69 2.12 -2.67
C LEU A 157 -22.48 2.06 -3.60
N PHE A 158 -21.43 1.36 -3.21
CA PHE A 158 -20.17 1.32 -3.93
C PHE A 158 -20.35 0.95 -5.40
N SER A 159 -21.01 -0.17 -5.70
CA SER A 159 -21.28 -0.60 -7.08
C SER A 159 -22.20 0.32 -7.86
N SER A 160 -23.01 1.14 -7.19
CA SER A 160 -23.89 2.13 -7.84
C SER A 160 -23.09 3.31 -8.40
N TYR A 161 -22.07 3.78 -7.67
CA TYR A 161 -21.22 4.89 -8.08
C TYR A 161 -20.01 4.45 -8.91
N PHE A 162 -19.52 3.25 -8.68
CA PHE A 162 -18.40 2.63 -9.40
C PHE A 162 -18.81 1.31 -10.03
N PRO A 163 -19.78 1.32 -10.97
CA PRO A 163 -20.22 0.08 -11.61
C PRO A 163 -19.10 -0.54 -12.46
N PRO A 164 -19.10 -1.87 -12.66
CA PRO A 164 -18.16 -2.53 -13.55
C PRO A 164 -18.04 -1.89 -14.94
N SER A 165 -19.13 -1.33 -15.46
CA SER A 165 -19.16 -0.65 -16.77
C SER A 165 -18.25 0.58 -16.85
N ARG A 166 -17.98 1.26 -15.72
CA ARG A 166 -17.04 2.39 -15.65
C ARG A 166 -15.63 1.98 -16.04
N PHE A 167 -15.26 0.75 -15.72
CA PHE A 167 -13.94 0.21 -15.97
C PHE A 167 -13.87 -0.56 -17.29
N THR A 168 -14.85 -1.41 -17.59
CA THR A 168 -14.85 -2.26 -18.79
C THR A 168 -15.00 -1.48 -20.08
N ASN A 169 -15.59 -0.30 -20.04
CA ASN A 169 -15.75 0.59 -21.19
C ASN A 169 -14.61 1.62 -21.32
N ASN A 170 -13.61 1.56 -20.48
CA ASN A 170 -12.50 2.51 -20.47
C ASN A 170 -11.27 1.88 -21.14
N PRO A 171 -10.70 2.52 -22.19
CA PRO A 171 -9.55 2.00 -22.92
C PRO A 171 -8.31 1.73 -22.07
N LEU A 172 -8.16 2.40 -20.92
CA LEU A 172 -7.06 2.15 -19.98
C LEU A 172 -7.06 0.74 -19.38
N TYR A 173 -8.20 0.04 -19.45
CA TYR A 173 -8.36 -1.33 -18.97
C TYR A 173 -8.45 -2.34 -20.11
N GLU A 174 -8.09 -1.95 -21.34
CA GLU A 174 -7.99 -2.87 -22.47
C GLU A 174 -6.91 -3.96 -22.24
N PRO A 175 -7.01 -5.08 -22.96
CA PRO A 175 -6.13 -6.22 -22.72
C PRO A 175 -4.65 -5.88 -22.84
N HIS A 176 -3.93 -5.91 -21.74
CA HIS A 176 -2.46 -5.80 -21.72
C HIS A 176 -1.76 -7.14 -21.96
N PHE A 177 -2.52 -8.25 -22.01
CA PHE A 177 -2.01 -9.62 -22.14
C PHE A 177 -2.87 -10.48 -23.07
N ASP A 178 -2.27 -11.03 -24.10
CA ASP A 178 -2.74 -12.16 -24.92
C ASP A 178 -4.25 -12.22 -25.20
N LYS A 179 -4.87 -11.11 -25.62
CA LYS A 179 -6.29 -11.02 -26.02
C LYS A 179 -7.31 -11.34 -24.90
N LYS A 180 -6.89 -11.48 -23.64
CA LYS A 180 -7.79 -11.62 -22.49
C LYS A 180 -8.14 -10.25 -21.93
N LYS A 181 -9.33 -10.12 -21.34
CA LYS A 181 -9.75 -8.91 -20.61
C LYS A 181 -8.73 -8.59 -19.50
N SER A 182 -8.38 -7.31 -19.34
CA SER A 182 -7.47 -6.92 -18.25
C SER A 182 -8.14 -6.92 -16.89
N LEU A 183 -9.47 -6.84 -16.84
CA LEU A 183 -10.25 -6.66 -15.62
C LEU A 183 -11.30 -7.77 -15.47
N HIS A 184 -11.37 -8.37 -14.27
CA HIS A 184 -12.24 -9.49 -13.96
C HIS A 184 -12.89 -9.34 -12.60
N PHE A 185 -14.22 -9.38 -12.53
CA PHE A 185 -15.03 -9.29 -11.32
C PHE A 185 -15.39 -10.67 -10.78
N TYR A 186 -15.55 -10.79 -9.46
CA TYR A 186 -15.96 -12.04 -8.81
C TYR A 186 -17.46 -12.30 -8.99
N GLY A 187 -18.29 -11.26 -8.91
CA GLY A 187 -19.74 -11.31 -9.10
C GLY A 187 -20.20 -10.44 -10.26
N GLU A 188 -21.38 -10.69 -10.78
CA GLU A 188 -22.01 -9.83 -11.77
C GLU A 188 -22.51 -8.55 -11.11
N GLY A 189 -22.14 -7.39 -11.67
CA GLY A 189 -22.58 -6.08 -11.19
C GLY A 189 -21.93 -5.59 -9.89
N GLU A 190 -20.99 -6.34 -9.31
CA GLU A 190 -20.34 -6.02 -8.04
C GLU A 190 -18.86 -5.69 -8.25
N ILE A 191 -18.37 -4.68 -7.53
CA ILE A 191 -16.97 -4.23 -7.58
C ILE A 191 -16.21 -4.53 -6.28
N GLU A 192 -16.80 -5.20 -5.31
CA GLU A 192 -16.17 -5.47 -4.01
C GLU A 192 -14.97 -6.41 -4.12
N ASN A 193 -15.00 -7.33 -5.09
CA ASN A 193 -13.94 -8.31 -5.32
C ASN A 193 -13.63 -8.43 -6.80
N TYR A 194 -12.45 -8.03 -7.21
CA TYR A 194 -12.02 -8.12 -8.61
C TYR A 194 -10.50 -8.10 -8.74
N TYR A 195 -9.99 -8.35 -9.90
CA TYR A 195 -8.57 -8.20 -10.19
C TYR A 195 -8.32 -7.56 -11.54
N LEU A 196 -7.17 -6.93 -11.66
CA LEU A 196 -6.71 -6.22 -12.85
C LEU A 196 -5.31 -6.69 -13.21
N PHE A 197 -5.08 -6.95 -14.49
CA PHE A 197 -3.74 -7.14 -15.02
C PHE A 197 -3.07 -5.81 -15.35
N LEU A 198 -1.80 -5.69 -15.00
CA LEU A 198 -0.97 -4.54 -15.30
C LEU A 198 0.38 -4.99 -15.85
N LYS A 199 0.86 -4.35 -16.92
CA LYS A 199 2.22 -4.53 -17.43
C LYS A 199 3.03 -3.26 -17.18
N ALA A 200 4.11 -3.37 -16.42
CA ALA A 200 5.01 -2.26 -16.12
C ALA A 200 6.45 -2.76 -15.93
N GLY A 201 7.43 -1.97 -16.34
CA GLY A 201 8.85 -2.31 -16.22
C GLY A 201 9.21 -3.67 -16.86
N GLY A 202 8.54 -4.09 -17.92
CA GLY A 202 8.71 -5.40 -18.53
C GLY A 202 8.09 -6.58 -17.77
N MET A 203 7.45 -6.34 -16.63
CA MET A 203 6.87 -7.36 -15.76
C MET A 203 5.35 -7.44 -15.89
N LYS A 204 4.80 -8.61 -15.56
CA LYS A 204 3.36 -8.85 -15.48
C LYS A 204 2.93 -8.80 -14.01
N PHE A 205 1.98 -7.95 -13.71
CA PHE A 205 1.35 -7.86 -12.39
C PHE A 205 -0.12 -8.26 -12.47
N LEU A 206 -0.60 -8.85 -11.39
CA LEU A 206 -2.01 -9.00 -11.12
C LEU A 206 -2.29 -8.30 -9.78
N VAL A 207 -3.13 -7.28 -9.82
CA VAL A 207 -3.59 -6.56 -8.63
C VAL A 207 -4.98 -7.07 -8.30
N ILE A 208 -5.16 -7.67 -7.13
CA ILE A 208 -6.43 -8.23 -6.67
C ILE A 208 -6.95 -7.46 -5.46
N THR A 209 -8.19 -7.01 -5.52
CA THR A 209 -8.86 -6.36 -4.40
C THR A 209 -9.87 -7.31 -3.75
N LEU A 210 -9.92 -7.25 -2.43
CA LEU A 210 -10.80 -8.06 -1.60
C LEU A 210 -11.66 -7.15 -0.74
N GLU A 211 -12.96 -7.44 -0.65
CA GLU A 211 -13.93 -6.78 0.21
C GLU A 211 -13.43 -6.62 1.65
N PHE A 212 -13.95 -5.65 2.38
CA PHE A 212 -13.71 -5.54 3.82
C PHE A 212 -14.11 -6.84 4.52
N LYS A 213 -13.19 -7.41 5.32
CA LYS A 213 -13.37 -8.73 5.96
C LYS A 213 -13.83 -9.79 4.95
N PRO A 214 -12.98 -10.15 3.98
CA PRO A 214 -13.38 -11.06 2.92
C PRO A 214 -13.94 -12.37 3.47
N ARG A 215 -15.01 -12.85 2.86
CA ARG A 215 -15.65 -14.12 3.22
C ARG A 215 -14.76 -15.30 2.83
N ASP A 216 -14.97 -16.47 3.41
CA ASP A 216 -14.19 -17.66 3.05
C ASP A 216 -14.29 -18.00 1.57
N GLN A 217 -15.48 -17.88 0.98
CA GLN A 217 -15.68 -18.08 -0.45
C GLN A 217 -14.89 -17.09 -1.32
N THR A 218 -14.75 -15.84 -0.88
CA THR A 218 -13.91 -14.83 -1.54
C THR A 218 -12.44 -15.26 -1.50
N LEU A 219 -11.94 -15.77 -0.37
CA LEU A 219 -10.57 -16.29 -0.29
C LEU A 219 -10.36 -17.55 -1.14
N VAL A 220 -11.36 -18.43 -1.23
CA VAL A 220 -11.31 -19.61 -2.14
C VAL A 220 -11.20 -19.14 -3.59
N TRP A 221 -11.98 -18.14 -4.01
CA TRP A 221 -11.87 -17.56 -5.34
C TRP A 221 -10.50 -16.91 -5.57
N ALA A 222 -10.03 -16.08 -4.63
CA ALA A 222 -8.74 -15.42 -4.75
C ALA A 222 -7.57 -16.42 -4.89
N ASN A 223 -7.60 -17.52 -4.12
CA ASN A 223 -6.63 -18.61 -4.25
C ASN A 223 -6.64 -19.23 -5.65
N LYS A 224 -7.82 -19.48 -6.23
CA LYS A 224 -7.94 -20.01 -7.60
C LYS A 224 -7.39 -19.03 -8.65
N VAL A 225 -7.70 -17.73 -8.49
CA VAL A 225 -7.18 -16.68 -9.38
C VAL A 225 -5.66 -16.65 -9.34
N VAL A 226 -5.06 -16.56 -8.17
CA VAL A 226 -3.59 -16.45 -8.04
C VAL A 226 -2.89 -17.73 -8.53
N ALA A 227 -3.44 -18.90 -8.23
CA ALA A 227 -2.89 -20.18 -8.70
C ALA A 227 -2.95 -20.33 -10.24
N ALA A 228 -3.95 -19.74 -10.89
CA ALA A 228 -4.10 -19.75 -12.35
C ALA A 228 -3.12 -18.79 -13.07
N HIS A 229 -2.43 -17.90 -12.35
CA HIS A 229 -1.52 -16.90 -12.91
C HIS A 229 -0.12 -16.94 -12.26
N PRO A 230 0.60 -18.06 -12.36
CA PRO A 230 1.90 -18.26 -11.70
C PRO A 230 3.02 -17.37 -12.28
N ASP A 231 2.83 -16.84 -13.49
CA ASP A 231 3.74 -15.93 -14.19
C ASP A 231 3.52 -14.44 -13.84
N CYS A 232 2.48 -14.13 -13.06
CA CYS A 232 2.20 -12.79 -12.59
C CYS A 232 2.77 -12.55 -11.19
N ARG A 233 3.23 -11.33 -10.95
CA ARG A 233 3.58 -10.80 -9.63
C ARG A 233 2.32 -10.25 -8.99
N ILE A 234 1.97 -10.74 -7.81
CA ILE A 234 0.67 -10.46 -7.21
C ILE A 234 0.77 -9.37 -6.16
N ILE A 235 -0.09 -8.35 -6.30
CA ILE A 235 -0.35 -7.32 -5.30
C ILE A 235 -1.77 -7.55 -4.77
N VAL A 236 -1.90 -7.72 -3.45
CA VAL A 236 -3.19 -7.90 -2.79
C VAL A 236 -3.59 -6.56 -2.15
N VAL A 237 -4.82 -6.13 -2.39
CA VAL A 237 -5.41 -4.93 -1.79
C VAL A 237 -6.57 -5.36 -0.92
N THR A 238 -6.57 -4.96 0.33
CA THR A 238 -7.68 -5.19 1.27
C THR A 238 -7.63 -4.11 2.35
N HIS A 239 -8.74 -3.81 3.00
CA HIS A 239 -8.77 -2.66 3.89
C HIS A 239 -8.13 -2.92 5.26
N SER A 240 -8.73 -3.77 6.10
CA SER A 240 -8.25 -4.06 7.46
C SER A 240 -7.33 -5.28 7.48
N TYR A 241 -6.01 -5.05 7.48
CA TYR A 241 -5.03 -6.12 7.39
C TYR A 241 -3.96 -6.10 8.49
N LEU A 242 -3.29 -4.98 8.70
CA LEU A 242 -2.39 -4.77 9.83
C LEU A 242 -3.10 -4.01 10.96
N THR A 243 -2.48 -3.98 12.13
CA THR A 243 -2.89 -3.11 13.24
C THR A 243 -1.90 -1.96 13.37
N ARG A 244 -2.25 -0.91 14.15
CA ARG A 244 -1.31 0.15 14.50
C ARG A 244 -0.12 -0.35 15.34
N LYS A 245 -0.22 -1.53 15.94
CA LYS A 245 0.90 -2.17 16.63
C LYS A 245 1.90 -2.71 15.62
N LYS A 246 3.17 -2.36 15.79
CA LYS A 246 4.25 -2.78 14.89
C LYS A 246 4.28 -4.30 14.71
N GLY A 247 4.34 -4.75 13.45
CA GLY A 247 4.54 -6.15 13.11
C GLY A 247 3.37 -7.08 13.45
N GLN A 248 2.14 -6.56 13.56
CA GLN A 248 0.98 -7.38 13.88
C GLN A 248 -0.10 -7.31 12.81
N LEU A 249 -0.56 -8.48 12.41
CA LEU A 249 -1.77 -8.65 11.60
C LEU A 249 -3.02 -8.40 12.46
N SER A 250 -4.08 -7.85 11.85
CA SER A 250 -5.35 -7.64 12.55
C SER A 250 -5.96 -8.98 12.97
N GLY A 251 -6.48 -9.01 14.19
CA GLY A 251 -7.19 -10.15 14.76
C GLY A 251 -8.71 -10.06 14.59
N ALA A 252 -9.43 -10.75 15.46
CA ALA A 252 -10.88 -10.61 15.56
C ALA A 252 -11.24 -9.19 16.00
N ASP A 253 -12.27 -8.63 15.39
CA ASP A 253 -12.79 -7.30 15.66
C ASP A 253 -14.28 -7.34 16.04
N ARG A 254 -14.83 -6.16 16.34
CA ARG A 254 -16.21 -6.00 16.84
C ARG A 254 -17.24 -5.68 15.77
N TYR A 255 -16.82 -5.65 14.47
CA TYR A 255 -17.75 -5.32 13.39
C TYR A 255 -18.88 -6.34 13.25
N GLY A 256 -20.08 -5.86 12.88
CA GLY A 256 -21.27 -6.68 12.69
C GLY A 256 -21.11 -7.71 11.56
N VAL A 257 -20.45 -7.33 10.46
CA VAL A 257 -20.17 -8.24 9.34
C VAL A 257 -19.14 -9.32 9.72
N LYS A 258 -19.41 -10.54 9.33
CA LYS A 258 -18.50 -11.69 9.54
C LYS A 258 -17.56 -11.84 8.34
N GLY A 259 -16.32 -12.25 8.60
CA GLY A 259 -15.31 -12.48 7.58
C GLY A 259 -13.92 -12.64 8.17
N ASN A 260 -12.93 -12.72 7.31
CA ASN A 260 -11.56 -13.00 7.68
C ASN A 260 -10.83 -11.74 8.16
N SER A 261 -10.11 -11.88 9.27
CA SER A 261 -9.16 -10.88 9.78
C SER A 261 -7.86 -10.90 8.97
N GLY A 262 -6.99 -9.92 9.16
CA GLY A 262 -5.67 -9.89 8.52
C GLY A 262 -4.86 -11.17 8.79
N LYS A 263 -4.92 -11.70 10.02
CA LYS A 263 -4.30 -12.98 10.36
C LYS A 263 -4.87 -14.14 9.54
N SER A 264 -6.19 -14.20 9.42
CA SER A 264 -6.85 -15.26 8.63
C SER A 264 -6.57 -15.12 7.13
N ILE A 265 -6.53 -13.88 6.61
CA ILE A 265 -6.17 -13.60 5.21
C ILE A 265 -4.72 -14.03 4.95
N TRP A 266 -3.80 -13.75 5.85
CA TRP A 266 -2.42 -14.22 5.77
C TRP A 266 -2.36 -15.75 5.72
N GLU A 267 -2.96 -16.41 6.70
CA GLU A 267 -2.91 -17.85 6.85
C GLU A 267 -3.60 -18.64 5.73
N LYS A 268 -4.76 -18.13 5.26
CA LYS A 268 -5.60 -18.83 4.26
C LYS A 268 -5.28 -18.45 2.81
N PHE A 269 -4.59 -17.33 2.58
CA PHE A 269 -4.39 -16.82 1.23
C PHE A 269 -2.96 -16.29 1.00
N VAL A 270 -2.57 -15.18 1.62
CA VAL A 270 -1.35 -14.45 1.22
C VAL A 270 -0.09 -15.31 1.36
N SER A 271 0.08 -16.03 2.46
CA SER A 271 1.24 -16.88 2.69
C SER A 271 1.28 -18.14 1.82
N GLN A 272 0.17 -18.50 1.16
CA GLN A 272 0.03 -19.75 0.42
C GLN A 272 0.65 -19.70 -0.99
N HIS A 273 0.95 -18.51 -1.53
CA HIS A 273 1.35 -18.33 -2.92
C HIS A 273 2.73 -17.70 -3.03
N LYS A 274 3.63 -18.35 -3.80
CA LYS A 274 5.02 -17.89 -4.00
C LYS A 274 5.14 -16.58 -4.77
N ASN A 275 4.14 -16.22 -5.54
CA ASN A 275 4.12 -15.05 -6.42
C ASN A 275 3.39 -13.83 -5.80
N ILE A 276 2.83 -13.94 -4.60
CA ILE A 276 2.39 -12.79 -3.81
C ILE A 276 3.62 -12.17 -3.15
N PHE A 277 3.87 -10.88 -3.38
CA PHE A 277 5.02 -10.17 -2.82
C PHE A 277 4.63 -8.91 -2.05
N LEU A 278 3.41 -8.39 -2.25
CA LEU A 278 2.98 -7.13 -1.66
C LEU A 278 1.52 -7.20 -1.25
N THR A 279 1.21 -6.70 -0.05
CA THR A 279 -0.15 -6.36 0.36
C THR A 279 -0.24 -4.88 0.67
N LEU A 280 -1.35 -4.24 0.26
CA LEU A 280 -1.68 -2.85 0.52
C LEU A 280 -2.96 -2.78 1.33
N SER A 281 -2.96 -1.96 2.39
CA SER A 281 -4.11 -1.82 3.27
C SER A 281 -4.23 -0.40 3.86
N GLY A 282 -5.41 -0.09 4.40
CA GLY A 282 -5.73 1.12 5.12
C GLY A 282 -6.13 0.86 6.57
N HIS A 283 -7.18 1.54 7.04
CA HIS A 283 -7.91 1.31 8.28
C HIS A 283 -7.24 1.78 9.57
N ASP A 284 -5.95 1.60 9.75
CA ASP A 284 -5.35 1.79 11.07
C ASP A 284 -3.92 2.32 11.00
N MET A 285 -3.78 3.60 10.69
CA MET A 285 -2.50 4.30 10.66
C MET A 285 -1.49 3.74 9.61
N GLU A 286 -0.25 4.21 9.65
CA GLU A 286 0.83 3.67 8.83
C GLU A 286 1.51 2.50 9.53
N ASN A 287 1.73 1.41 8.81
CA ASN A 287 2.51 0.29 9.33
C ASN A 287 3.23 -0.45 8.19
N LEU A 288 4.25 -1.21 8.58
CA LEU A 288 5.04 -2.05 7.69
C LEU A 288 5.37 -3.35 8.41
N LEU A 289 5.11 -4.46 7.75
CA LEU A 289 5.52 -5.79 8.17
C LEU A 289 6.11 -6.52 6.96
N THR A 290 7.24 -7.18 7.12
CA THR A 290 7.82 -8.08 6.12
C THR A 290 7.84 -9.48 6.68
N SER A 291 7.26 -10.44 5.96
CA SER A 291 7.13 -11.83 6.39
C SER A 291 7.54 -12.79 5.29
N GLN A 292 7.92 -14.02 5.68
CA GLN A 292 8.17 -15.10 4.74
C GLN A 292 6.89 -15.91 4.51
N GLY A 293 6.51 -16.07 3.25
CA GLY A 293 5.43 -16.97 2.85
C GLY A 293 5.84 -18.44 2.98
N LYS A 294 4.91 -19.37 2.81
CA LYS A 294 5.17 -20.82 2.93
C LYS A 294 6.18 -21.36 1.91
N HIS A 295 6.39 -20.65 0.84
CA HIS A 295 7.36 -21.01 -0.20
C HIS A 295 8.71 -20.30 -0.07
N GLY A 296 8.96 -19.62 1.07
CA GLY A 296 10.18 -18.85 1.30
C GLY A 296 10.22 -17.50 0.58
N ASN A 297 9.14 -17.11 -0.09
CA ASN A 297 9.03 -15.81 -0.73
C ASN A 297 8.83 -14.70 0.30
N THR A 298 9.49 -13.58 0.08
CA THR A 298 9.28 -12.37 0.89
C THR A 298 7.98 -11.68 0.50
N VAL A 299 7.15 -11.37 1.50
CA VAL A 299 5.92 -10.59 1.33
C VAL A 299 6.02 -9.31 2.16
N HIS A 300 6.01 -8.17 1.48
CA HIS A 300 5.92 -6.87 2.11
C HIS A 300 4.44 -6.51 2.33
N GLN A 301 4.13 -6.07 3.54
CA GLN A 301 2.77 -5.75 3.96
C GLN A 301 2.77 -4.29 4.39
N VAL A 302 2.17 -3.42 3.57
CA VAL A 302 2.25 -1.96 3.69
C VAL A 302 0.87 -1.41 3.97
N GLN A 303 0.75 -0.65 5.06
CA GLN A 303 -0.48 0.00 5.48
C GLN A 303 -0.33 1.51 5.47
N ALA A 304 -1.36 2.21 5.00
CA ALA A 304 -1.40 3.66 4.92
C ALA A 304 -2.80 4.18 5.25
N ASP A 305 -2.89 5.01 6.29
CA ASP A 305 -4.07 5.79 6.64
C ASP A 305 -3.63 7.10 7.31
N TYR A 306 -4.10 8.24 6.82
CA TYR A 306 -3.63 9.57 7.24
C TYR A 306 -4.75 10.59 7.45
N TRP A 307 -6.00 10.28 7.17
CA TRP A 307 -7.08 11.27 7.16
C TRP A 307 -7.38 11.88 8.53
N TYR A 308 -7.19 11.10 9.58
CA TYR A 308 -7.68 11.41 10.95
C TYR A 308 -6.57 11.80 11.95
N TRP A 309 -5.34 11.99 11.55
CA TRP A 309 -4.25 11.98 12.51
C TRP A 309 -3.89 13.32 13.13
N ASP A 310 -4.00 13.32 14.47
CA ASP A 310 -3.32 14.26 15.35
C ASP A 310 -1.84 13.82 15.55
N ILE A 311 -1.11 13.74 14.46
CA ILE A 311 0.32 13.57 14.55
C ILE A 311 0.90 14.97 14.80
N PRO A 312 1.78 15.16 15.79
CA PRO A 312 2.42 16.46 15.97
C PRO A 312 2.97 16.95 14.61
N LYS A 313 2.48 18.11 14.15
CA LYS A 313 2.74 18.75 12.84
C LYS A 313 1.96 18.23 11.62
N ILE A 314 1.11 17.22 11.73
CA ILE A 314 0.19 16.87 10.65
C ILE A 314 -1.21 17.23 11.09
N LYS A 315 -1.75 18.25 10.45
CA LYS A 315 -3.17 18.58 10.64
C LYS A 315 -4.01 17.51 9.95
N ALA A 316 -5.10 17.09 10.58
CA ALA A 316 -6.13 16.30 9.91
C ALA A 316 -6.47 16.98 8.57
N GLY A 317 -6.70 16.21 7.52
CA GLY A 317 -6.98 16.78 6.20
C GLY A 317 -5.77 17.26 5.41
N SER A 318 -4.62 16.67 5.64
CA SER A 318 -3.39 17.03 4.89
C SER A 318 -3.29 16.40 3.51
N GLY A 319 -4.22 15.55 3.09
CA GLY A 319 -4.25 14.96 1.74
C GLY A 319 -3.06 14.09 1.39
N PHE A 320 -2.44 13.40 2.35
CA PHE A 320 -1.31 12.52 2.07
C PHE A 320 -1.70 11.33 1.20
N LEU A 321 -0.81 10.97 0.27
CA LEU A 321 -0.85 9.75 -0.53
C LEU A 321 0.53 9.08 -0.53
N ARG A 322 0.60 7.80 -0.94
CA ARG A 322 1.89 7.11 -1.09
C ARG A 322 2.28 6.95 -2.55
N LEU A 323 3.56 7.19 -2.79
CA LEU A 323 4.23 6.85 -4.01
C LEU A 323 5.04 5.58 -3.76
N MET A 324 4.79 4.54 -4.54
CA MET A 324 5.61 3.33 -4.57
C MET A 324 6.33 3.31 -5.91
N THR A 325 7.58 3.75 -5.93
CA THR A 325 8.38 3.81 -7.15
C THR A 325 9.24 2.57 -7.27
N PHE A 326 8.98 1.79 -8.30
CA PHE A 326 9.69 0.56 -8.61
C PHE A 326 10.90 0.89 -9.48
N TYR A 327 12.06 0.40 -9.07
CA TYR A 327 13.33 0.49 -9.80
C TYR A 327 13.81 -0.90 -10.22
N PRO A 328 13.38 -1.43 -11.38
CA PRO A 328 13.73 -2.78 -11.81
C PRO A 328 15.23 -3.05 -11.83
N ASN A 329 16.02 -2.10 -12.29
CA ASN A 329 17.48 -2.23 -12.38
C ASN A 329 18.18 -2.25 -11.01
N LYS A 330 17.50 -1.77 -9.95
CA LYS A 330 18.01 -1.75 -8.58
C LYS A 330 17.40 -2.85 -7.70
N ASN A 331 16.41 -3.60 -8.21
CA ASN A 331 15.63 -4.56 -7.44
C ASN A 331 15.05 -3.97 -6.14
N SER A 332 14.57 -2.72 -6.21
CA SER A 332 14.06 -2.00 -5.04
C SER A 332 12.77 -1.24 -5.34
N ILE A 333 11.94 -1.08 -4.31
CA ILE A 333 10.74 -0.25 -4.35
C ILE A 333 10.93 0.86 -3.32
N GLU A 334 10.97 2.11 -3.76
CA GLU A 334 10.98 3.26 -2.87
C GLU A 334 9.55 3.63 -2.50
N VAL A 335 9.28 3.71 -1.20
CA VAL A 335 7.99 4.12 -0.66
C VAL A 335 8.14 5.48 -0.03
N GLN A 336 7.38 6.46 -0.53
CA GLN A 336 7.36 7.82 -0.04
C GLN A 336 5.91 8.23 0.25
N THR A 337 5.71 9.04 1.29
CA THR A 337 4.40 9.64 1.61
C THR A 337 4.48 11.13 1.33
N TYR A 338 3.58 11.62 0.49
CA TYR A 338 3.58 12.99 -0.02
C TYR A 338 2.18 13.60 0.10
N SER A 339 2.11 14.86 0.43
CA SER A 339 0.88 15.65 0.44
C SER A 339 0.84 16.65 -0.72
N PRO A 340 -0.07 16.48 -1.69
CA PRO A 340 -0.34 17.50 -2.69
C PRO A 340 -0.92 18.81 -2.14
N VAL A 341 -1.49 18.73 -0.94
CA VAL A 341 -2.10 19.90 -0.26
C VAL A 341 -1.05 20.79 0.36
N LEU A 342 -0.03 20.18 0.97
CA LEU A 342 1.05 20.88 1.68
C LEU A 342 2.30 21.06 0.82
N ASP A 343 2.39 20.35 -0.32
CA ASP A 343 3.60 20.20 -1.16
C ASP A 343 4.81 19.69 -0.34
N GLU A 344 4.57 18.73 0.56
CA GLU A 344 5.58 18.21 1.48
C GLU A 344 5.61 16.69 1.52
N PHE A 345 6.82 16.14 1.72
CA PHE A 345 7.01 14.72 2.04
C PHE A 345 6.98 14.51 3.55
N LEU A 346 6.30 13.44 3.96
CA LEU A 346 6.30 12.99 5.35
C LEU A 346 7.56 12.15 5.62
N ILE A 347 8.52 12.74 6.34
CA ILE A 347 9.80 12.09 6.63
C ILE A 347 9.73 11.33 7.94
N ARG A 348 9.43 10.02 7.88
CA ARG A 348 9.37 9.10 9.03
C ARG A 348 9.75 7.69 8.59
N PRO A 349 10.19 6.82 9.52
CA PRO A 349 10.60 5.44 9.19
C PRO A 349 9.52 4.59 8.51
N LYS A 350 8.23 4.84 8.78
CA LYS A 350 7.11 4.11 8.18
C LYS A 350 6.47 4.84 7.00
N SER A 351 6.86 6.10 6.78
CA SER A 351 6.34 6.93 5.68
C SER A 351 7.31 7.02 4.53
N ASN A 352 8.61 6.75 4.77
CA ASN A 352 9.66 6.87 3.78
C ASN A 352 10.70 5.75 4.01
N PHE A 353 10.70 4.74 3.12
CA PHE A 353 11.54 3.54 3.25
C PHE A 353 11.76 2.84 1.91
N LEU A 354 12.71 1.92 1.88
CA LEU A 354 12.99 1.04 0.75
C LEU A 354 12.54 -0.38 1.06
N LEU A 355 12.03 -1.07 0.03
CA LEU A 355 11.74 -2.50 0.05
C LEU A 355 12.63 -3.19 -0.98
N ASP A 356 13.30 -4.25 -0.56
CA ASP A 356 14.07 -5.10 -1.46
C ASP A 356 13.13 -6.07 -2.19
N TYR A 357 13.10 -6.00 -3.51
CA TYR A 357 12.27 -6.88 -4.32
C TYR A 357 12.95 -7.23 -5.64
N THR A 358 13.24 -8.50 -5.87
CA THR A 358 13.89 -8.98 -7.08
C THR A 358 12.97 -8.82 -8.29
N MET A 359 13.33 -7.94 -9.20
CA MET A 359 12.57 -7.60 -10.40
C MET A 359 13.23 -8.10 -11.70
N SER A 360 14.57 -8.25 -11.71
CA SER A 360 15.29 -8.83 -12.83
C SER A 360 14.94 -10.32 -12.99
N PHE A 361 14.54 -10.72 -14.18
CA PHE A 361 14.60 -12.13 -14.54
C PHE A 361 16.08 -12.48 -14.71
N LYS A 362 16.59 -13.49 -14.00
CA LYS A 362 17.81 -14.17 -14.42
C LYS A 362 17.47 -14.74 -15.79
N SER A 363 18.03 -14.19 -16.87
CA SER A 363 18.11 -14.91 -18.13
C SER A 363 18.82 -16.22 -17.78
N GLU A 364 18.18 -17.36 -17.97
CA GLU A 364 18.89 -18.62 -18.06
C GLU A 364 19.87 -18.42 -19.21
N GLN A 365 21.14 -18.14 -18.89
CA GLN A 365 22.21 -18.20 -19.85
C GLN A 365 22.25 -19.65 -20.30
N SER A 366 21.93 -19.86 -21.58
CA SER A 366 22.13 -21.09 -22.28
C SER A 366 23.58 -21.54 -22.07
N SER A 367 23.76 -22.50 -21.18
CA SER A 367 24.99 -23.30 -21.06
C SER A 367 25.00 -24.33 -22.18
N ASP A 368 25.08 -23.86 -23.43
CA ASP A 368 25.32 -24.74 -24.58
C ASP A 368 26.19 -24.02 -25.60
N ALA A 369 27.47 -23.92 -25.30
CA ALA A 369 28.49 -23.71 -26.30
C ALA A 369 29.87 -24.08 -25.75
N SER A 370 30.08 -25.36 -25.40
CA SER A 370 31.44 -25.91 -25.37
C SER A 370 31.39 -27.43 -25.58
N GLY A 371 31.58 -27.82 -26.78
CA GLY A 371 31.78 -29.25 -27.04
C GLY A 371 31.60 -29.69 -28.49
N ARG A 372 32.36 -29.10 -29.42
CA ARG A 372 32.81 -29.80 -30.65
C ARG A 372 34.02 -29.06 -31.20
N GLY A 373 35.14 -29.47 -30.72
CA GLY A 373 36.41 -29.25 -31.35
C GLY A 373 37.15 -30.57 -31.30
N GLY A 374 37.61 -31.06 -32.43
CA GLY A 374 38.57 -32.16 -32.54
C GLY A 374 38.07 -33.30 -33.39
N ASP A 375 38.40 -33.35 -34.58
CA ASP A 375 39.34 -34.05 -35.43
C ASP A 375 38.94 -33.94 -36.90
#